data_e55030f98fe6c4c0e195ab270bc7b7a2
#
_entry.id   e55030f98fe6c4c0e195ab270bc7b7a2
#
_cell.length_a   1.000
_cell.length_b   1.000
_cell.length_c   1.000
_cell.angle_alpha   90.00
_cell.angle_beta   90.00
_cell.angle_gamma   90.00
#
_symmetry.space_group_name_H-M   'P 1'
#
loop_
_entity.id
_entity.type
_entity.pdbx_description
1 polymer ?
#
loop_
_entity_poly.entity_id
_entity_poly.type
_entity_poly.pdbx_seq_one_letter_code
_entity_poly.pdbx_strand_id
1 'polypeptide(L)'
;KDRVSNVGQFVDAVRRVADGGTVMDPEVVAQLLARRRRDDPLADLTPREREVLGLMAEGRSNAAIAGRLFVTDKAVSKHINSIFSKLGLPPSDDDNRRVLAVLAYLNS
;
A
#
# COMPACT_ATOMS: atom_id res chain seq x y z
N LYS A 1 9.96 -0.31 10.17
CA LYS A 1 10.76 -1.13 11.04
C LYS A 1 10.39 -2.60 10.91
N ASP A 2 9.19 -2.95 11.29
CA ASP A 2 8.70 -4.31 11.16
C ASP A 2 8.63 -4.74 9.70
N ARG A 3 8.34 -3.81 8.82
CA ARG A 3 8.29 -4.06 7.39
C ARG A 3 9.65 -4.50 6.86
N VAL A 4 10.72 -3.85 7.30
CA VAL A 4 12.08 -4.21 6.89
C VAL A 4 12.41 -5.61 7.41
N SER A 5 12.04 -5.90 8.66
CA SER A 5 12.20 -7.23 9.24
C SER A 5 11.44 -8.29 8.45
N ASN A 6 10.20 -8.00 8.05
CA ASN A 6 9.39 -8.94 7.27
C ASN A 6 10.02 -9.23 5.90
N VAL A 7 10.55 -8.22 5.24
CA VAL A 7 11.25 -8.42 3.97
C VAL A 7 12.51 -9.25 4.18
N GLY A 8 13.29 -8.95 5.22
CA GLY A 8 14.47 -9.71 5.55
C GLY A 8 14.15 -11.17 5.86
N GLN A 9 13.09 -11.42 6.63
CA GLN A 9 12.66 -12.77 6.95
C GLN A 9 12.25 -13.56 5.70
N PHE A 10 11.58 -12.90 4.77
CA PHE A 10 11.19 -13.54 3.51
C PHE A 10 12.41 -13.95 2.70
N VAL A 11 13.38 -13.06 2.56
CA VAL A 11 14.61 -13.33 1.82
C VAL A 11 15.41 -14.44 2.52
N ASP A 12 15.50 -14.39 3.83
CA ASP A 12 16.21 -15.41 4.61
C ASP A 12 15.55 -16.78 4.47
N ALA A 13 14.22 -16.83 4.45
CA ALA A 13 13.50 -18.09 4.27
C ALA A 13 13.79 -18.69 2.91
N VAL A 14 13.81 -17.88 1.85
CA VAL A 14 14.14 -18.32 0.50
C VAL A 14 15.56 -18.84 0.45
N ARG A 15 16.50 -18.13 1.05
CA ARG A 15 17.92 -18.54 1.10
C ARG A 15 18.10 -19.86 1.84
N ARG A 16 17.43 -20.02 2.97
CA ARG A 16 17.55 -21.26 3.77
C ARG A 16 17.05 -22.46 3.00
N VAL A 17 15.96 -22.31 2.24
CA VAL A 17 15.46 -23.39 1.42
C VAL A 17 16.50 -23.74 0.36
N ALA A 18 17.10 -22.74 -0.27
CA ALA A 18 18.13 -22.97 -1.28
C ALA A 18 19.38 -23.62 -0.68
N ASP A 19 19.84 -23.13 0.47
CA ASP A 19 21.05 -23.63 1.15
C ASP A 19 20.85 -25.00 1.75
N GLY A 20 19.62 -25.37 2.05
CA GLY A 20 19.29 -26.68 2.58
C GLY A 20 19.32 -27.81 1.58
N GLY A 21 19.83 -27.55 0.38
CA GLY A 21 19.94 -28.57 -0.68
C GLY A 21 18.67 -28.76 -1.49
N THR A 22 17.63 -28.00 -1.20
CA THR A 22 16.42 -28.00 -2.02
C THR A 22 16.68 -27.11 -3.23
N VAL A 23 16.54 -27.67 -4.43
CA VAL A 23 16.71 -26.91 -5.64
C VAL A 23 15.48 -26.03 -5.84
N MET A 24 15.65 -24.71 -5.69
CA MET A 24 14.60 -23.76 -5.99
C MET A 24 14.69 -23.39 -7.46
N ASP A 25 13.63 -23.69 -8.18
CA ASP A 25 13.49 -23.27 -9.57
C ASP A 25 13.48 -21.74 -9.60
N PRO A 26 14.35 -21.08 -10.39
CA PRO A 26 14.33 -19.62 -10.51
C PRO A 26 12.97 -19.06 -10.89
N GLU A 27 12.20 -19.81 -11.68
CA GLU A 27 10.85 -19.41 -12.05
C GLU A 27 9.91 -19.38 -10.84
N VAL A 28 10.04 -20.33 -9.95
CA VAL A 28 9.24 -20.35 -8.71
C VAL A 28 9.59 -19.16 -7.83
N VAL A 29 10.88 -18.86 -7.70
CA VAL A 29 11.32 -17.67 -6.96
C VAL A 29 10.77 -16.40 -7.58
N ALA A 30 10.81 -16.28 -8.89
CA ALA A 30 10.26 -15.13 -9.61
C ALA A 30 8.75 -15.00 -9.37
N GLN A 31 8.02 -16.12 -9.36
CA GLN A 31 6.58 -16.10 -9.08
C GLN A 31 6.29 -15.65 -7.65
N LEU A 32 7.08 -16.09 -6.67
CA LEU A 32 6.92 -15.67 -5.29
C LEU A 32 7.16 -14.17 -5.14
N LEU A 33 8.18 -13.64 -5.80
CA LEU A 33 8.48 -12.22 -5.79
C LEU A 33 7.38 -11.41 -6.49
N ALA A 34 6.84 -11.93 -7.59
CA ALA A 34 5.75 -11.29 -8.31
C ALA A 34 4.48 -11.25 -7.44
N ARG A 35 4.20 -12.35 -6.73
CA ARG A 35 3.07 -12.42 -5.81
C ARG A 35 3.20 -11.35 -4.71
N ARG A 36 4.42 -11.20 -4.16
CA ARG A 36 4.67 -10.19 -3.15
C ARG A 36 4.43 -8.78 -3.68
N ARG A 37 4.77 -8.50 -4.94
CA ARG A 37 4.47 -7.22 -5.57
C ARG A 37 2.97 -6.98 -5.69
N ARG A 38 2.21 -8.03 -6.02
CA ARG A 38 0.75 -7.94 -6.11
C ARG A 38 0.11 -7.68 -4.76
N ASP A 39 0.78 -8.10 -3.69
CA ASP A 39 0.31 -7.88 -2.33
C ASP A 39 0.59 -6.46 -1.84
N ASP A 40 1.31 -5.64 -2.61
CA ASP A 40 1.51 -4.24 -2.27
C ASP A 40 0.16 -3.53 -2.36
N PRO A 41 -0.38 -3.03 -1.23
CA PRO A 41 -1.71 -2.40 -1.24
C PRO A 41 -1.78 -1.17 -2.13
N LEU A 42 -0.66 -0.52 -2.39
CA LEU A 42 -0.64 0.69 -3.21
C LEU A 42 -0.55 0.39 -4.71
N ALA A 43 -0.34 -0.87 -5.09
CA ALA A 43 -0.15 -1.24 -6.49
C ALA A 43 -1.38 -0.92 -7.35
N ASP A 44 -2.57 -1.00 -6.77
CA ASP A 44 -3.84 -0.77 -7.48
C ASP A 44 -4.25 0.69 -7.52
N LEU A 45 -3.53 1.58 -6.83
CA LEU A 45 -3.87 2.99 -6.81
C LEU A 45 -3.42 3.68 -8.09
N THR A 46 -4.29 4.55 -8.62
CA THR A 46 -3.89 5.43 -9.72
C THR A 46 -2.88 6.47 -9.23
N PRO A 47 -2.13 7.11 -10.13
CA PRO A 47 -1.22 8.20 -9.71
C PRO A 47 -1.92 9.30 -8.93
N ARG A 48 -3.14 9.66 -9.33
CA ARG A 48 -3.91 10.69 -8.61
C ARG A 48 -4.30 10.22 -7.21
N GLU A 49 -4.69 8.95 -7.08
CA GLU A 49 -5.02 8.40 -5.76
C GLU A 49 -3.80 8.37 -4.85
N ARG A 50 -2.63 8.04 -5.39
CA ARG A 50 -1.39 8.10 -4.62
C ARG A 50 -1.07 9.52 -4.15
N GLU A 51 -1.30 10.51 -5.00
CA GLU A 51 -1.12 11.91 -4.62
C GLU A 51 -2.05 12.29 -3.47
N VAL A 52 -3.32 11.92 -3.57
CA VAL A 52 -4.31 12.18 -2.52
C VAL A 52 -3.87 11.53 -1.21
N LEU A 53 -3.48 10.26 -1.27
CA LEU A 53 -3.06 9.52 -0.10
C LEU A 53 -1.80 10.12 0.53
N GLY A 54 -0.84 10.55 -0.29
CA GLY A 54 0.36 11.22 0.19
C GLY A 54 0.05 12.52 0.93
N LEU A 55 -0.91 13.29 0.42
CA LEU A 55 -1.34 14.52 1.09
C LEU A 55 -2.09 14.23 2.39
N MET A 56 -2.86 13.13 2.42
CA MET A 56 -3.48 12.67 3.67
C MET A 56 -2.42 12.33 4.71
N ALA A 57 -1.34 11.69 4.27
CA ALA A 57 -0.24 11.32 5.17
C ALA A 57 0.48 12.53 5.73
N GLU A 58 0.42 13.68 5.05
CA GLU A 58 0.93 14.94 5.55
C GLU A 58 -0.01 15.60 6.59
N GLY A 59 -1.16 14.99 6.84
CA GLY A 59 -2.12 15.51 7.78
C GLY A 59 -3.07 16.55 7.20
N ARG A 60 -3.18 16.64 5.88
CA ARG A 60 -4.03 17.63 5.23
C ARG A 60 -5.49 17.20 5.25
N SER A 61 -6.38 18.17 5.42
CA SER A 61 -7.82 17.94 5.31
C SER A 61 -8.24 17.77 3.86
N ASN A 62 -9.47 17.28 3.64
CA ASN A 62 -10.00 17.15 2.28
C ASN A 62 -10.03 18.50 1.56
N ALA A 63 -10.41 19.56 2.26
CA ALA A 63 -10.44 20.90 1.67
C ALA A 63 -9.04 21.35 1.26
N ALA A 64 -8.03 21.09 2.09
CA ALA A 64 -6.65 21.43 1.75
C ALA A 64 -6.15 20.62 0.56
N ILE A 65 -6.49 19.34 0.50
CA ILE A 65 -6.14 18.48 -0.65
C ILE A 65 -6.80 19.02 -1.92
N ALA A 66 -8.07 19.36 -1.84
CA ALA A 66 -8.82 19.90 -2.97
C ALA A 66 -8.17 21.18 -3.52
N GLY A 67 -7.78 22.08 -2.62
CA GLY A 67 -7.09 23.32 -3.02
C GLY A 67 -5.74 23.05 -3.66
N ARG A 68 -5.01 22.09 -3.13
CA ARG A 68 -3.67 21.74 -3.63
C ARG A 68 -3.73 21.12 -5.03
N LEU A 69 -4.73 20.29 -5.29
CA LEU A 69 -4.86 19.57 -6.55
C LEU A 69 -5.77 20.29 -7.55
N PHE A 70 -6.34 21.43 -7.17
CA PHE A 70 -7.26 22.21 -8.00
C PHE A 70 -8.48 21.40 -8.42
N VAL A 71 -9.04 20.66 -7.48
CA VAL A 71 -10.24 19.85 -7.66
C VAL A 71 -11.26 20.22 -6.58
N THR A 72 -12.47 19.69 -6.71
CA THR A 72 -13.51 19.92 -5.71
C THR A 72 -13.34 18.99 -4.52
N ASP A 73 -13.93 19.39 -3.38
CA ASP A 73 -13.96 18.53 -2.19
C ASP A 73 -14.67 17.22 -2.50
N LYS A 74 -15.71 17.26 -3.33
CA LYS A 74 -16.45 16.07 -3.74
C LYS A 74 -15.54 15.11 -4.52
N ALA A 75 -14.70 15.64 -5.40
CA ALA A 75 -13.75 14.83 -6.15
C ALA A 75 -12.73 14.18 -5.22
N VAL A 76 -12.24 14.93 -4.24
CA VAL A 76 -11.32 14.37 -3.23
C VAL A 76 -11.98 13.24 -2.46
N SER A 77 -13.21 13.43 -2.00
CA SER A 77 -13.96 12.39 -1.29
C SER A 77 -14.12 11.14 -2.14
N LYS A 78 -14.38 11.31 -3.43
CA LYS A 78 -14.50 10.18 -4.35
C LYS A 78 -13.17 9.42 -4.47
N HIS A 79 -12.07 10.14 -4.59
CA HIS A 79 -10.74 9.51 -4.62
C HIS A 79 -10.45 8.77 -3.32
N ILE A 80 -10.77 9.36 -2.18
CA ILE A 80 -10.54 8.74 -0.88
C ILE A 80 -11.36 7.46 -0.73
N ASN A 81 -12.62 7.47 -1.12
CA ASN A 81 -13.46 6.28 -1.06
C ASN A 81 -12.92 5.17 -1.96
N SER A 82 -12.42 5.53 -3.14
CA SER A 82 -11.78 4.58 -4.04
C SER A 82 -10.52 3.98 -3.40
N ILE A 83 -9.71 4.82 -2.76
CA ILE A 83 -8.51 4.37 -2.03
C ILE A 83 -8.89 3.36 -0.95
N PHE A 84 -9.88 3.66 -0.13
CA PHE A 84 -10.33 2.75 0.94
C PHE A 84 -10.76 1.41 0.36
N SER A 85 -11.51 1.43 -0.74
CA SER A 85 -11.96 0.22 -1.41
C SER A 85 -10.79 -0.61 -1.92
N LYS A 86 -9.83 0.04 -2.58
CA LYS A 86 -8.67 -0.65 -3.15
C LYS A 86 -7.73 -1.20 -2.09
N LEU A 87 -7.65 -0.54 -0.92
CA LEU A 87 -6.86 -1.03 0.20
C LEU A 87 -7.59 -2.12 0.98
N GLY A 88 -8.83 -2.44 0.63
CA GLY A 88 -9.58 -3.49 1.30
C GLY A 88 -9.97 -3.14 2.73
N LEU A 89 -10.11 -1.86 3.04
CA LEU A 89 -10.48 -1.43 4.39
C LEU A 89 -11.98 -1.64 4.60
N PRO A 90 -12.37 -2.28 5.71
CA PRO A 90 -13.79 -2.56 5.95
C PRO A 90 -14.56 -1.27 6.20
N PRO A 91 -15.88 -1.25 5.90
CA PRO A 91 -16.70 -0.12 6.24
C PRO A 91 -16.61 0.16 7.75
N SER A 92 -16.23 1.38 8.09
CA SER A 92 -16.11 1.79 9.48
C SER A 92 -16.13 3.32 9.52
N ASP A 93 -15.84 3.87 10.69
CA ASP A 93 -15.70 5.29 10.86
C ASP A 93 -14.63 5.82 9.89
N ASP A 94 -14.94 6.89 9.16
CA ASP A 94 -14.03 7.45 8.17
C ASP A 94 -12.67 7.83 8.74
N ASP A 95 -12.67 8.37 9.97
CA ASP A 95 -11.41 8.73 10.63
C ASP A 95 -10.52 7.51 10.83
N ASN A 96 -11.11 6.38 11.20
CA ASN A 96 -10.37 5.14 11.41
C ASN A 96 -9.81 4.60 10.10
N ARG A 97 -10.62 4.59 9.04
CA ARG A 97 -10.14 4.16 7.72
C ARG A 97 -9.04 5.09 7.20
N ARG A 98 -9.16 6.38 7.47
CA ARG A 98 -8.16 7.37 7.07
C ARG A 98 -6.82 7.07 7.72
N VAL A 99 -6.80 6.77 9.02
CA VAL A 99 -5.59 6.39 9.73
C VAL A 99 -4.99 5.12 9.15
N LEU A 100 -5.82 4.10 8.90
CA LEU A 100 -5.35 2.83 8.34
C LEU A 100 -4.77 3.02 6.94
N ALA A 101 -5.38 3.86 6.11
CA ALA A 101 -4.87 4.14 4.78
C ALA A 101 -3.51 4.85 4.83
N VAL A 102 -3.37 5.82 5.73
CA VAL A 102 -2.09 6.53 5.90
C VAL A 102 -1.01 5.58 6.38
N LEU A 103 -1.33 4.68 7.32
CA LEU A 103 -0.37 3.68 7.78
C LEU A 103 0.07 2.76 6.66
N ALA A 104 -0.87 2.35 5.80
CA ALA A 104 -0.53 1.53 4.63
C ALA A 104 0.43 2.28 3.70
N TYR A 105 0.20 3.57 3.49
CA TYR A 105 1.07 4.40 2.66
C TYR A 105 2.48 4.51 3.25
N LEU A 106 2.57 4.77 4.56
CA LEU A 106 3.86 4.92 5.21
C LEU A 106 4.65 3.62 5.28
N ASN A 107 3.96 2.49 5.23
CA ASN A 107 4.58 1.16 5.25
C ASN A 107 4.80 0.57 3.85
N SER A 108 4.46 1.30 2.82
CA SER A 108 4.63 0.82 1.44
C SER A 108 6.07 0.87 0.95
#